data_d5e3a8caf79d9af3fe5808957c83ada4
#
_entry.id   d5e3a8caf79d9af3fe5808957c83ada4
#
_cell.length_a   1.000
_cell.length_b   1.000
_cell.length_c   1.000
_cell.angle_alpha   90.00
_cell.angle_beta   90.00
_cell.angle_gamma   90.00
#
_symmetry.space_group_name_H-M   'P 1'
#
loop_
_entity.id
_entity.type
_entity.pdbx_description
1 polymer ?
#
loop_
_entity_poly.entity_id
_entity_poly.type
_entity_poly.pdbx_seq_one_letter_code
_entity_poly.pdbx_strand_id
1 'polypeptide(L)'
;VMNRARKWRLLLSAAAVVVVATLGLAACGGGDKETNGGTTGGGEPKAGGTYNFPISANPVSIEPLNAQETEGMHVTHQAFEGLVKYVLGDDGNMKVEPCIAESWEANEDATVFTFKLKKGVMFQPPVNREVKAQDFVDSWNRVTLEENASDVSYILAAIKGCEDTGYQTDPAAGLTGLKALDDYTLEVTLRYSFAEFPDTLGHSVAAVTPVDYIEEIGPKAYFKKPVGTGPYMVEEWVDNQKIELVKNPEYWDKENAGYVDRIHMPIILEASTEWLEFQKGTVDMCRVPPGQVKPAENNPKVQSGEWSTKKWPQTSTYFVFVNMANSTMGNDPELRQALAYSANAEAVINVAREGVPTPATGIIPPGTPGFREGQSPYGYNPDKAKELLGGKTASINYWYNTDEAHQKVAEVLQAGWKSVGIDVKLSNFEWGTYLDKLSNNDKPGSPEVFRLGWVTDYPSMDGWVYPLFHSSQKGSNNYSFYDNPEVDKLMVDARSETDATKRQDMYAEAEQIVLKDVAVIPIYFYREFRVMNNRVQNQILNPMNFVDMWTVWVK
;
A
#
# COMPACT_ATOMS: atom_id res chain seq x y z
N VAL A 1 -23.71 56.02 -23.23
CA VAL A 1 -24.36 57.01 -22.39
C VAL A 1 -24.44 56.46 -20.98
N MET A 2 -23.46 56.89 -20.14
CA MET A 2 -23.66 57.47 -18.80
C MET A 2 -24.65 56.75 -17.88
N ASN A 3 -24.42 56.51 -16.62
CA ASN A 3 -23.49 56.99 -15.59
C ASN A 3 -23.97 56.51 -14.20
N ARG A 4 -23.00 56.37 -13.25
CA ARG A 4 -23.07 56.60 -11.79
C ARG A 4 -23.76 55.54 -10.90
N ALA A 5 -23.02 54.77 -10.06
CA ALA A 5 -22.29 55.15 -8.82
C ALA A 5 -23.15 55.62 -7.64
N ARG A 6 -23.06 54.90 -6.50
CA ARG A 6 -22.85 55.31 -5.09
C ARG A 6 -23.37 54.25 -4.14
N LYS A 7 -22.50 53.61 -3.36
CA LYS A 7 -22.04 53.88 -1.98
C LYS A 7 -23.15 54.15 -0.96
N TRP A 8 -23.21 53.34 0.13
CA TRP A 8 -23.08 53.67 1.56
C TRP A 8 -23.60 52.53 2.43
N ARG A 9 -22.76 51.94 3.25
CA ARG A 9 -22.45 52.00 4.69
C ARG A 9 -23.41 51.28 5.63
N LEU A 10 -22.82 50.30 6.33
CA LEU A 10 -22.80 50.01 7.77
C LEU A 10 -24.06 50.23 8.60
N LEU A 11 -24.50 49.20 9.33
CA LEU A 11 -24.64 49.28 10.81
C LEU A 11 -24.80 47.85 11.41
N LEU A 12 -24.10 47.67 12.52
CA LEU A 12 -24.16 46.56 13.47
C LEU A 12 -25.50 46.52 14.21
N SER A 13 -25.96 45.33 14.61
CA SER A 13 -26.53 45.09 15.94
C SER A 13 -26.56 43.60 16.29
N ALA A 14 -26.13 43.36 17.51
CA ALA A 14 -26.09 42.05 18.19
C ALA A 14 -27.40 41.75 18.94
N ALA A 15 -27.49 40.52 19.40
CA ALA A 15 -28.35 39.93 20.43
C ALA A 15 -29.49 39.04 19.86
N ALA A 16 -29.87 37.92 20.39
CA ALA A 16 -29.65 37.23 21.65
C ALA A 16 -30.10 35.75 21.51
N VAL A 17 -29.59 34.92 22.38
CA VAL A 17 -29.88 33.50 22.64
C VAL A 17 -31.36 33.24 22.94
N VAL A 18 -31.95 32.16 22.36
CA VAL A 18 -33.03 31.40 22.99
C VAL A 18 -32.81 29.90 22.75
N VAL A 19 -32.60 29.18 23.83
CA VAL A 19 -32.62 27.74 23.94
C VAL A 19 -34.07 27.27 23.98
N VAL A 20 -34.46 26.35 23.11
CA VAL A 20 -35.67 25.51 23.32
C VAL A 20 -35.29 24.07 23.07
N ALA A 21 -35.29 23.27 24.13
CA ALA A 21 -35.20 21.83 24.10
C ALA A 21 -36.60 21.26 23.75
N THR A 22 -36.64 20.39 22.74
CA THR A 22 -37.75 19.46 22.54
C THR A 22 -37.22 18.05 22.34
N LEU A 23 -37.56 17.19 23.27
CA LEU A 23 -37.44 15.72 23.20
C LEU A 23 -38.40 15.20 22.12
N GLY A 24 -37.88 14.34 21.26
CA GLY A 24 -38.65 13.55 20.32
C GLY A 24 -37.99 12.20 20.11
N LEU A 25 -38.57 11.15 20.71
CA LEU A 25 -38.23 9.74 20.44
C LEU A 25 -38.67 9.34 19.03
N ALA A 26 -37.78 8.69 18.28
CA ALA A 26 -38.18 7.69 17.28
C ALA A 26 -37.01 6.78 16.89
N ALA A 27 -37.11 5.55 17.28
CA ALA A 27 -36.87 4.25 16.62
C ALA A 27 -35.75 4.05 15.59
N CYS A 28 -34.83 3.16 15.95
CA CYS A 28 -34.19 2.05 15.24
C CYS A 28 -34.04 2.12 13.71
N GLY A 29 -32.77 2.19 13.29
CA GLY A 29 -32.27 1.82 11.98
C GLY A 29 -30.76 1.78 12.10
N GLY A 30 -30.20 0.61 12.50
CA GLY A 30 -28.78 0.42 12.65
C GLY A 30 -28.11 0.35 11.26
N GLY A 31 -27.28 1.30 10.96
CA GLY A 31 -26.25 1.26 9.96
C GLY A 31 -25.03 1.88 10.61
N ASP A 32 -24.10 1.06 11.03
CA ASP A 32 -22.82 1.50 11.59
C ASP A 32 -22.02 2.23 10.49
N LYS A 33 -22.17 3.55 10.47
CA LYS A 33 -21.14 4.38 9.83
C LYS A 33 -19.94 4.42 10.78
N GLU A 34 -18.96 3.54 10.55
CA GLU A 34 -17.64 3.69 11.13
C GLU A 34 -17.07 5.04 10.68
N THR A 35 -17.18 6.04 11.51
CA THR A 35 -16.41 7.26 11.36
C THR A 35 -14.94 6.91 11.60
N ASN A 36 -14.11 7.12 10.61
CA ASN A 36 -12.65 7.04 10.67
C ASN A 36 -12.08 8.17 11.56
N GLY A 37 -12.56 8.27 12.79
CA GLY A 37 -12.01 9.15 13.80
C GLY A 37 -10.86 8.39 14.48
N GLY A 38 -9.63 8.80 14.23
CA GLY A 38 -8.53 8.45 15.11
C GLY A 38 -8.97 8.75 16.55
N THR A 39 -8.78 7.81 17.47
CA THR A 39 -8.96 8.05 18.89
C THR A 39 -7.94 9.11 19.31
N THR A 40 -8.34 10.37 19.26
CA THR A 40 -7.64 11.45 19.93
C THR A 40 -7.79 11.20 21.42
N GLY A 41 -6.85 10.46 21.98
CA GLY A 41 -6.71 10.33 23.42
C GLY A 41 -6.51 11.71 24.00
N GLY A 42 -7.40 12.15 24.91
CA GLY A 42 -7.38 13.48 25.48
C GLY A 42 -6.10 13.74 26.25
N GLY A 43 -5.24 14.57 25.69
CA GLY A 43 -3.99 15.06 26.25
C GLY A 43 -3.17 15.76 25.19
N GLU A 44 -2.37 16.75 25.60
CA GLU A 44 -1.39 17.38 24.72
C GLU A 44 -0.21 16.43 24.48
N PRO A 45 0.33 16.34 23.25
CA PRO A 45 1.50 15.55 22.94
C PRO A 45 2.68 15.91 23.84
N LYS A 46 3.39 14.92 24.36
CA LYS A 46 4.55 15.08 25.23
C LYS A 46 5.81 14.58 24.53
N ALA A 47 6.88 15.34 24.63
CA ALA A 47 8.20 14.89 24.20
C ALA A 47 8.80 13.92 25.23
N GLY A 48 9.57 12.96 24.70
CA GLY A 48 10.31 11.98 25.50
C GLY A 48 9.69 10.58 25.52
N GLY A 49 10.45 9.66 26.09
CA GLY A 49 10.04 8.26 26.25
C GLY A 49 10.40 7.35 25.07
N THR A 50 9.95 6.08 25.18
CA THR A 50 10.24 5.03 24.20
C THR A 50 8.93 4.44 23.67
N TYR A 51 8.82 4.35 22.36
CA TYR A 51 7.81 3.56 21.66
C TYR A 51 8.36 2.17 21.34
N ASN A 52 7.71 1.12 21.85
CA ASN A 52 8.11 -0.26 21.62
C ASN A 52 7.22 -0.87 20.51
N PHE A 53 7.70 -0.86 19.28
CA PHE A 53 6.98 -1.33 18.10
C PHE A 53 7.60 -2.63 17.59
N PRO A 54 6.97 -3.80 17.76
CA PRO A 54 7.52 -5.07 17.30
C PRO A 54 7.42 -5.20 15.78
N ILE A 55 8.43 -5.83 15.17
CA ILE A 55 8.41 -6.25 13.77
C ILE A 55 8.43 -7.76 13.65
N SER A 56 7.85 -8.30 12.59
CA SER A 56 7.52 -9.73 12.46
C SER A 56 8.59 -10.58 11.80
N ALA A 57 9.63 -9.97 11.24
CA ALA A 57 10.78 -10.67 10.69
C ALA A 57 12.05 -9.81 10.81
N ASN A 58 13.21 -10.46 10.67
CA ASN A 58 14.45 -9.72 10.48
C ASN A 58 14.45 -9.09 9.10
N PRO A 59 14.58 -7.77 8.94
CA PRO A 59 14.61 -7.15 7.63
C PRO A 59 15.71 -7.71 6.73
N VAL A 60 15.43 -7.83 5.45
CA VAL A 60 16.46 -8.09 4.43
C VAL A 60 17.36 -6.88 4.29
N SER A 61 16.76 -5.68 4.31
CA SER A 61 17.46 -4.40 4.26
C SER A 61 16.73 -3.33 5.06
N ILE A 62 17.48 -2.43 5.68
CA ILE A 62 16.99 -1.16 6.25
C ILE A 62 17.57 0.05 5.50
N GLU A 63 18.16 -0.20 4.35
CA GLU A 63 18.67 0.79 3.40
C GLU A 63 17.68 0.90 2.21
N PRO A 64 17.34 2.12 1.73
CA PRO A 64 16.40 2.33 0.62
C PRO A 64 16.68 1.50 -0.63
N LEU A 65 17.95 1.22 -0.92
CA LEU A 65 18.38 0.45 -2.09
C LEU A 65 17.61 -0.88 -2.25
N ASN A 66 17.30 -1.56 -1.12
CA ASN A 66 16.72 -2.91 -1.12
C ASN A 66 15.70 -3.14 0.02
N ALA A 67 15.13 -2.08 0.59
CA ALA A 67 14.02 -2.21 1.54
C ALA A 67 12.73 -2.46 0.75
N GLN A 68 12.41 -3.74 0.55
CA GLN A 68 11.24 -4.20 -0.21
C GLN A 68 10.11 -4.67 0.72
N GLU A 69 10.46 -5.37 1.79
CA GLU A 69 9.49 -5.93 2.73
C GLU A 69 9.07 -4.91 3.80
N THR A 70 7.87 -5.14 4.37
CA THR A 70 7.24 -4.25 5.36
C THR A 70 8.15 -3.93 6.54
N GLU A 71 8.92 -4.91 7.04
CA GLU A 71 9.81 -4.75 8.19
C GLU A 71 10.94 -3.75 7.94
N GLY A 72 11.59 -3.84 6.78
CA GLY A 72 12.61 -2.87 6.37
C GLY A 72 12.01 -1.50 6.09
N MET A 73 10.84 -1.48 5.47
CA MET A 73 10.12 -0.23 5.18
C MET A 73 9.64 0.48 6.44
N HIS A 74 9.32 -0.22 7.53
CA HIS A 74 9.05 0.44 8.83
C HIS A 74 10.23 1.28 9.31
N VAL A 75 11.46 0.84 9.05
CA VAL A 75 12.68 1.57 9.41
C VAL A 75 12.95 2.71 8.44
N THR A 76 12.95 2.41 7.13
CA THR A 76 13.24 3.43 6.11
C THR A 76 12.26 4.59 6.13
N HIS A 77 10.99 4.32 6.42
CA HIS A 77 9.94 5.34 6.56
C HIS A 77 10.21 6.36 7.69
N GLN A 78 10.98 5.99 8.71
CA GLN A 78 11.34 6.91 9.81
C GLN A 78 12.69 7.60 9.58
N ALA A 79 13.59 6.96 8.81
CA ALA A 79 14.98 7.41 8.71
C ALA A 79 15.32 8.11 7.38
N PHE A 80 14.51 7.91 6.33
CA PHE A 80 14.77 8.42 4.99
C PHE A 80 13.59 9.21 4.44
N GLU A 81 13.89 10.15 3.54
CA GLU A 81 12.89 10.96 2.86
C GLU A 81 13.21 11.07 1.37
N GLY A 82 12.16 11.13 0.56
CA GLY A 82 12.21 11.34 -0.89
C GLY A 82 11.77 12.74 -1.28
N LEU A 83 11.57 12.97 -2.58
CA LEU A 83 10.99 14.20 -3.10
C LEU A 83 9.59 14.42 -2.55
N VAL A 84 8.81 13.35 -2.44
CA VAL A 84 7.44 13.33 -1.92
C VAL A 84 7.32 12.29 -0.81
N LYS A 85 6.22 12.32 -0.07
CA LYS A 85 5.86 11.35 0.97
C LYS A 85 4.41 10.93 0.85
N TYR A 86 4.11 9.73 1.35
CA TYR A 86 2.74 9.25 1.49
C TYR A 86 2.18 9.69 2.85
N VAL A 87 0.99 10.26 2.84
CA VAL A 87 0.27 10.67 4.06
C VAL A 87 -1.15 10.14 4.03
N LEU A 88 -1.70 9.85 5.21
CA LEU A 88 -3.11 9.48 5.34
C LEU A 88 -3.98 10.74 5.30
N GLY A 89 -4.88 10.82 4.32
CA GLY A 89 -5.85 11.92 4.21
C GLY A 89 -7.02 11.76 5.18
N ASP A 90 -7.75 12.85 5.41
CA ASP A 90 -8.95 12.87 6.27
C ASP A 90 -10.07 11.96 5.73
N ASP A 91 -10.07 11.69 4.43
CA ASP A 91 -10.99 10.78 3.75
C ASP A 91 -10.63 9.29 3.91
N GLY A 92 -9.51 8.99 4.59
CA GLY A 92 -9.02 7.63 4.80
C GLY A 92 -8.20 7.07 3.64
N ASN A 93 -8.01 7.83 2.55
CA ASN A 93 -7.17 7.45 1.43
C ASN A 93 -5.74 7.94 1.64
N MET A 94 -4.78 7.23 1.03
CA MET A 94 -3.41 7.71 0.96
C MET A 94 -3.31 8.88 -0.02
N LYS A 95 -2.44 9.84 0.30
CA LYS A 95 -2.14 10.99 -0.55
C LYS A 95 -0.64 11.11 -0.73
N VAL A 96 -0.26 11.72 -1.84
CA VAL A 96 1.13 12.11 -2.11
C VAL A 96 1.27 13.59 -1.83
N GLU A 97 2.20 13.94 -0.95
CA GLU A 97 2.49 15.32 -0.58
C GLU A 97 3.97 15.67 -0.77
N PRO A 98 4.29 16.96 -0.99
CA PRO A 98 5.67 17.41 -1.03
C PRO A 98 6.43 17.04 0.26
N CYS A 99 7.67 16.49 0.11
CA CYS A 99 8.58 16.22 1.21
C CYS A 99 9.85 17.08 1.05
N ILE A 100 10.94 16.53 0.48
CA ILE A 100 12.14 17.33 0.16
C ILE A 100 11.87 18.26 -1.04
N ALA A 101 11.02 17.85 -1.99
CA ALA A 101 10.51 18.81 -2.96
C ALA A 101 9.57 19.82 -2.28
N GLU A 102 9.69 21.09 -2.65
CA GLU A 102 8.72 22.14 -2.32
C GLU A 102 7.52 22.08 -3.26
N SER A 103 7.79 21.80 -4.54
CA SER A 103 6.80 21.68 -5.62
C SER A 103 7.38 20.92 -6.81
N TRP A 104 6.51 20.50 -7.71
CA TRP A 104 6.89 20.00 -9.03
C TRP A 104 5.91 20.43 -10.10
N GLU A 105 6.40 20.46 -11.33
CA GLU A 105 5.62 20.75 -12.54
C GLU A 105 5.91 19.67 -13.60
N ALA A 106 4.87 19.27 -14.34
CA ALA A 106 5.00 18.42 -15.50
C ALA A 106 4.84 19.25 -16.79
N ASN A 107 5.50 18.83 -17.87
CA ASN A 107 5.16 19.33 -19.18
C ASN A 107 3.79 18.78 -19.65
N GLU A 108 3.28 19.27 -20.80
CA GLU A 108 1.91 18.99 -21.29
C GLU A 108 1.63 17.49 -21.48
N ASP A 109 2.62 16.70 -21.87
CA ASP A 109 2.50 15.27 -22.13
C ASP A 109 3.02 14.38 -20.98
N ALA A 110 3.29 14.96 -19.82
CA ALA A 110 3.78 14.26 -18.63
C ALA A 110 5.03 13.36 -18.88
N THR A 111 5.93 13.82 -19.75
CA THR A 111 7.21 13.15 -20.05
C THR A 111 8.41 13.83 -19.39
N VAL A 112 8.25 15.06 -18.89
CA VAL A 112 9.30 15.81 -18.19
C VAL A 112 8.72 16.42 -16.92
N PHE A 113 9.38 16.17 -15.80
CA PHE A 113 9.05 16.74 -14.51
C PHE A 113 10.18 17.60 -13.99
N THR A 114 9.85 18.77 -13.45
CA THR A 114 10.81 19.67 -12.80
C THR A 114 10.44 19.82 -11.34
N PHE A 115 11.32 19.34 -10.45
CA PHE A 115 11.14 19.42 -9.00
C PHE A 115 11.97 20.58 -8.44
N LYS A 116 11.34 21.40 -7.58
CA LYS A 116 12.01 22.44 -6.79
C LYS A 116 12.23 21.90 -5.38
N LEU A 117 13.49 21.93 -4.90
CA LEU A 117 13.86 21.40 -3.61
C LEU A 117 13.82 22.47 -2.51
N LYS A 118 13.41 22.05 -1.32
CA LYS A 118 13.53 22.87 -0.10
C LYS A 118 15.00 23.08 0.26
N LYS A 119 15.31 24.27 0.76
CA LYS A 119 16.64 24.59 1.30
C LYS A 119 16.71 24.18 2.77
N GLY A 120 17.93 23.88 3.23
CA GLY A 120 18.19 23.53 4.63
C GLY A 120 17.82 22.11 5.01
N VAL A 121 17.48 21.24 4.05
CA VAL A 121 17.32 19.81 4.29
C VAL A 121 18.69 19.20 4.50
N MET A 122 18.93 18.57 5.65
CA MET A 122 20.24 18.07 6.06
C MET A 122 20.25 16.56 6.13
N PHE A 123 21.31 15.93 5.63
CA PHE A 123 21.62 14.56 6.00
C PHE A 123 21.92 14.47 7.50
N GLN A 124 21.54 13.35 8.10
CA GLN A 124 21.79 13.03 9.50
C GLN A 124 23.31 12.96 9.81
N PRO A 125 23.69 13.10 11.10
CA PRO A 125 25.06 12.79 11.53
C PRO A 125 25.48 11.36 11.15
N PRO A 126 26.75 11.13 10.74
CA PRO A 126 27.88 12.07 10.77
C PRO A 126 28.02 12.91 9.50
N VAL A 127 27.17 12.76 8.50
CA VAL A 127 27.28 13.46 7.20
C VAL A 127 27.10 14.97 7.36
N ASN A 128 26.02 15.42 8.03
CA ASN A 128 25.79 16.82 8.41
C ASN A 128 25.98 17.85 7.26
N ARG A 129 25.68 17.48 6.03
CA ARG A 129 25.66 18.39 4.88
C ARG A 129 24.26 18.54 4.32
N GLU A 130 24.03 19.65 3.64
CA GLU A 130 22.76 19.94 2.99
C GLU A 130 22.57 19.07 1.74
N VAL A 131 21.31 18.60 1.54
CA VAL A 131 20.88 17.87 0.35
C VAL A 131 20.80 18.80 -0.85
N LYS A 132 21.28 18.35 -1.99
CA LYS A 132 21.23 19.03 -3.28
C LYS A 132 20.54 18.16 -4.35
N ALA A 133 20.14 18.78 -5.46
CA ALA A 133 19.54 18.05 -6.58
C ALA A 133 20.47 16.96 -7.14
N GLN A 134 21.79 17.15 -7.07
CA GLN A 134 22.77 16.16 -7.49
C GLN A 134 22.71 14.89 -6.62
N ASP A 135 22.38 14.99 -5.34
CA ASP A 135 22.26 13.82 -4.47
C ASP A 135 21.16 12.86 -4.92
N PHE A 136 20.05 13.38 -5.48
CA PHE A 136 19.01 12.54 -6.10
C PHE A 136 19.50 11.87 -7.38
N VAL A 137 20.26 12.58 -8.21
CA VAL A 137 20.87 12.01 -9.42
C VAL A 137 21.80 10.85 -9.03
N ASP A 138 22.66 11.05 -8.04
CA ASP A 138 23.61 10.05 -7.58
C ASP A 138 22.92 8.86 -6.92
N SER A 139 21.90 9.12 -6.07
CA SER A 139 21.11 8.08 -5.40
C SER A 139 20.38 7.18 -6.39
N TRP A 140 19.70 7.76 -7.38
CA TRP A 140 18.92 6.98 -8.34
C TRP A 140 19.79 6.27 -9.36
N ASN A 141 20.94 6.85 -9.73
CA ASN A 141 21.96 6.11 -10.49
C ASN A 141 22.49 4.91 -9.72
N ARG A 142 22.74 5.04 -8.40
CA ARG A 142 23.16 3.93 -7.55
C ARG A 142 22.10 2.83 -7.47
N VAL A 143 20.82 3.19 -7.31
CA VAL A 143 19.71 2.22 -7.25
C VAL A 143 19.56 1.43 -8.55
N THR A 144 19.66 2.10 -9.68
CA THR A 144 19.42 1.52 -11.01
C THR A 144 20.64 0.84 -11.63
N LEU A 145 21.77 0.84 -10.94
CA LEU A 145 22.96 0.12 -11.39
C LEU A 145 22.81 -1.37 -11.08
N GLU A 146 22.82 -2.23 -12.11
CA GLU A 146 22.54 -3.68 -12.02
C GLU A 146 23.47 -4.38 -11.00
N GLU A 147 24.75 -3.96 -10.89
CA GLU A 147 25.71 -4.52 -9.92
C GLU A 147 25.28 -4.36 -8.45
N ASN A 148 24.41 -3.39 -8.14
CA ASN A 148 23.87 -3.17 -6.81
C ASN A 148 22.65 -4.06 -6.50
N ALA A 149 22.13 -4.80 -7.49
CA ALA A 149 21.09 -5.80 -7.38
C ALA A 149 19.88 -5.32 -6.57
N SER A 150 19.37 -4.14 -6.90
CA SER A 150 18.16 -3.60 -6.26
C SER A 150 16.91 -4.33 -6.76
N ASP A 151 16.21 -5.05 -5.88
CA ASP A 151 14.96 -5.74 -6.20
C ASP A 151 13.77 -4.77 -6.41
N VAL A 152 13.96 -3.48 -6.08
CA VAL A 152 12.94 -2.42 -6.18
C VAL A 152 13.28 -1.33 -7.20
N SER A 153 14.31 -1.54 -8.02
CA SER A 153 14.74 -0.60 -9.07
C SER A 153 13.64 -0.29 -10.10
N TYR A 154 12.70 -1.24 -10.32
CA TYR A 154 11.57 -1.09 -11.25
C TYR A 154 10.67 0.13 -10.95
N ILE A 155 10.64 0.63 -9.72
CA ILE A 155 9.94 1.87 -9.34
C ILE A 155 10.46 3.08 -10.14
N LEU A 156 11.75 3.07 -10.50
CA LEU A 156 12.39 4.12 -11.28
C LEU A 156 12.43 3.80 -12.80
N ALA A 157 11.85 2.69 -13.24
CA ALA A 157 11.92 2.21 -14.61
C ALA A 157 11.37 3.19 -15.67
N ALA A 158 10.47 4.10 -15.27
CA ALA A 158 9.95 5.13 -16.17
C ALA A 158 11.01 6.17 -16.58
N ILE A 159 12.11 6.31 -15.85
CA ILE A 159 13.14 7.32 -16.12
C ILE A 159 13.93 6.94 -17.38
N LYS A 160 14.17 7.91 -18.26
CA LYS A 160 14.95 7.71 -19.48
C LYS A 160 16.39 7.28 -19.14
N GLY A 161 16.81 6.17 -19.73
CA GLY A 161 18.08 5.51 -19.44
C GLY A 161 17.90 4.22 -18.63
N CYS A 162 16.65 3.89 -18.18
CA CYS A 162 16.31 2.59 -17.64
C CYS A 162 15.78 1.62 -18.70
N GLU A 163 15.86 0.34 -18.40
CA GLU A 163 15.07 -0.75 -18.98
C GLU A 163 13.75 -0.93 -18.19
N ASP A 164 12.90 -1.86 -18.62
CA ASP A 164 11.66 -2.18 -17.92
C ASP A 164 11.90 -2.83 -16.54
N THR A 165 13.06 -3.43 -16.34
CA THR A 165 13.53 -3.96 -15.06
C THR A 165 13.91 -2.88 -14.04
N GLY A 166 14.05 -1.62 -14.48
CA GLY A 166 14.55 -0.51 -13.69
C GLY A 166 16.07 -0.41 -13.64
N TYR A 167 16.80 -1.27 -14.34
CA TYR A 167 18.24 -1.15 -14.46
C TYR A 167 18.65 -0.22 -15.62
N GLN A 168 19.86 0.33 -15.53
CA GLN A 168 20.41 1.23 -16.55
C GLN A 168 20.68 0.49 -17.87
N THR A 169 20.28 1.09 -18.99
CA THR A 169 20.60 0.58 -20.33
C THR A 169 22.09 0.69 -20.67
N ASP A 170 22.77 1.70 -20.12
CA ASP A 170 24.21 1.94 -20.25
C ASP A 170 24.76 2.45 -18.91
N PRO A 171 25.40 1.59 -18.11
CA PRO A 171 25.99 1.99 -16.83
C PRO A 171 27.04 3.10 -16.93
N ALA A 172 27.70 3.24 -18.08
CA ALA A 172 28.70 4.30 -18.28
C ALA A 172 28.06 5.68 -18.51
N ALA A 173 26.85 5.71 -19.06
CA ALA A 173 26.09 6.95 -19.27
C ALA A 173 25.20 7.31 -18.07
N GLY A 174 24.85 6.33 -17.23
CA GLY A 174 23.87 6.47 -16.16
C GLY A 174 22.46 6.76 -16.68
N LEU A 175 21.61 7.29 -15.80
CA LEU A 175 20.26 7.70 -16.15
C LEU A 175 20.27 9.02 -16.94
N THR A 176 20.19 8.92 -18.26
CA THR A 176 20.22 10.10 -19.16
C THR A 176 19.01 11.02 -19.01
N GLY A 177 17.98 10.57 -18.29
CA GLY A 177 16.79 11.36 -17.95
C GLY A 177 16.96 12.23 -16.72
N LEU A 178 18.03 12.11 -15.96
CA LEU A 178 18.24 12.89 -14.73
C LEU A 178 19.17 14.08 -14.96
N LYS A 179 18.79 15.23 -14.40
CA LYS A 179 19.60 16.43 -14.53
C LYS A 179 19.41 17.39 -13.37
N ALA A 180 20.44 17.62 -12.60
CA ALA A 180 20.50 18.74 -11.67
C ALA A 180 20.74 20.04 -12.48
N LEU A 181 19.70 20.87 -12.59
CA LEU A 181 19.78 22.15 -13.31
C LEU A 181 20.54 23.21 -12.48
N ASP A 182 20.37 23.13 -11.18
CA ASP A 182 21.09 23.87 -10.15
C ASP A 182 21.02 23.09 -8.82
N ASP A 183 21.55 23.62 -7.71
CA ASP A 183 21.58 22.96 -6.41
C ASP A 183 20.19 22.51 -5.90
N TYR A 184 19.12 23.17 -6.33
CA TYR A 184 17.75 22.97 -5.81
C TYR A 184 16.72 22.73 -6.90
N THR A 185 17.14 22.40 -8.11
CA THR A 185 16.24 22.10 -9.22
C THR A 185 16.65 20.78 -9.89
N LEU A 186 15.81 19.78 -9.80
CA LEU A 186 15.96 18.48 -10.46
C LEU A 186 14.98 18.37 -11.63
N GLU A 187 15.49 18.11 -12.83
CA GLU A 187 14.70 17.76 -14.01
C GLU A 187 14.77 16.24 -14.23
N VAL A 188 13.60 15.62 -14.44
CA VAL A 188 13.46 14.20 -14.71
C VAL A 188 12.72 14.01 -16.03
N THR A 189 13.38 13.40 -17.01
CA THR A 189 12.79 13.02 -18.31
C THR A 189 12.43 11.54 -18.28
N LEU A 190 11.19 11.21 -18.66
CA LEU A 190 10.68 9.85 -18.71
C LEU A 190 10.85 9.23 -20.11
N ARG A 191 10.73 7.91 -20.18
CA ARG A 191 10.74 7.11 -21.41
C ARG A 191 9.40 7.17 -22.15
N TYR A 192 8.33 7.39 -21.40
CA TYR A 192 6.95 7.46 -21.87
C TYR A 192 6.15 8.42 -20.98
N SER A 193 4.96 8.80 -21.45
CA SER A 193 4.04 9.63 -20.68
C SER A 193 3.54 8.92 -19.43
N PHE A 194 3.72 9.53 -18.25
CA PHE A 194 3.27 8.96 -16.99
C PHE A 194 2.94 10.06 -15.97
N ALA A 195 1.70 10.53 -15.97
CA ALA A 195 1.26 11.64 -15.13
C ALA A 195 1.38 11.37 -13.62
N GLU A 196 1.30 10.10 -13.20
CA GLU A 196 1.43 9.66 -11.80
C GLU A 196 2.88 9.29 -11.41
N PHE A 197 3.87 9.65 -12.24
CA PHE A 197 5.27 9.40 -11.87
C PHE A 197 5.65 9.98 -10.50
N PRO A 198 5.23 11.19 -10.09
CA PRO A 198 5.51 11.68 -8.73
C PRO A 198 4.93 10.76 -7.64
N ASP A 199 3.83 10.05 -7.90
CA ASP A 199 3.20 9.19 -6.91
C ASP A 199 4.06 7.94 -6.61
N THR A 200 4.91 7.51 -7.54
CA THR A 200 5.85 6.41 -7.33
C THR A 200 7.03 6.81 -6.43
N LEU A 201 7.36 8.09 -6.38
CA LEU A 201 8.56 8.62 -5.70
C LEU A 201 8.41 8.73 -4.16
N GLY A 202 7.23 8.41 -3.61
CA GLY A 202 7.05 8.24 -2.17
C GLY A 202 7.55 6.89 -1.64
N HIS A 203 7.85 5.95 -2.52
CA HIS A 203 8.48 4.67 -2.15
C HIS A 203 9.91 4.91 -1.66
N SER A 204 10.34 4.16 -0.63
CA SER A 204 11.63 4.37 0.02
C SER A 204 12.84 4.28 -0.93
N VAL A 205 12.75 3.50 -2.00
CA VAL A 205 13.81 3.37 -3.01
C VAL A 205 14.15 4.70 -3.69
N ALA A 206 13.18 5.61 -3.78
CA ALA A 206 13.37 6.94 -4.36
C ALA A 206 13.89 7.97 -3.35
N ALA A 207 14.13 7.58 -2.10
CA ALA A 207 14.72 8.46 -1.09
C ALA A 207 16.17 8.84 -1.43
N VAL A 208 16.55 10.05 -0.99
CA VAL A 208 17.91 10.52 -1.17
C VAL A 208 18.86 9.86 -0.17
N THR A 209 20.04 9.47 -0.64
CA THR A 209 21.11 8.87 0.16
C THR A 209 22.45 9.59 -0.09
N PRO A 210 23.36 9.70 0.90
CA PRO A 210 24.64 10.37 0.74
C PRO A 210 25.65 9.43 0.05
N VAL A 211 25.62 9.35 -1.28
CA VAL A 211 26.44 8.40 -2.06
C VAL A 211 27.94 8.61 -1.83
N ASP A 212 28.39 9.85 -1.72
CA ASP A 212 29.76 10.21 -1.35
C ASP A 212 30.21 9.60 -0.02
N TYR A 213 29.34 9.63 1.00
CA TYR A 213 29.61 8.98 2.27
C TYR A 213 29.55 7.45 2.18
N ILE A 214 28.65 6.90 1.36
CA ILE A 214 28.59 5.45 1.11
C ILE A 214 29.89 4.96 0.48
N GLU A 215 30.45 5.71 -0.47
CA GLU A 215 31.74 5.39 -1.10
C GLU A 215 32.90 5.50 -0.11
N GLU A 216 32.89 6.49 0.79
CA GLU A 216 33.91 6.68 1.82
C GLU A 216 33.97 5.52 2.80
N ILE A 217 32.82 5.10 3.39
CA ILE A 217 32.79 4.07 4.44
C ILE A 217 32.63 2.65 3.89
N GLY A 218 32.21 2.53 2.65
CA GLY A 218 31.89 1.29 1.95
C GLY A 218 30.45 0.80 2.18
N PRO A 219 29.80 0.17 1.16
CA PRO A 219 28.38 -0.21 1.19
C PRO A 219 28.04 -1.19 2.32
N LYS A 220 28.96 -2.07 2.72
CA LYS A 220 28.73 -3.01 3.84
C LYS A 220 28.60 -2.31 5.20
N ALA A 221 29.38 -1.24 5.42
CA ALA A 221 29.30 -0.47 6.66
C ALA A 221 28.01 0.36 6.68
N TYR A 222 27.69 0.99 5.55
CA TYR A 222 26.46 1.74 5.38
C TYR A 222 25.20 0.89 5.57
N PHE A 223 25.16 -0.30 5.00
CA PHE A 223 24.04 -1.26 5.12
C PHE A 223 23.62 -1.53 6.57
N LYS A 224 24.59 -1.61 7.51
CA LYS A 224 24.29 -1.88 8.95
C LYS A 224 23.87 -0.65 9.72
N LYS A 225 24.26 0.52 9.28
CA LYS A 225 23.95 1.79 9.92
C LYS A 225 23.77 2.88 8.87
N PRO A 226 22.67 2.78 8.10
CA PRO A 226 22.43 3.74 7.03
C PRO A 226 22.06 5.12 7.59
N VAL A 227 22.35 6.16 6.80
CA VAL A 227 22.17 7.57 7.12
C VAL A 227 21.22 8.18 6.10
N GLY A 228 20.12 8.76 6.55
CA GLY A 228 19.12 9.45 5.71
C GLY A 228 18.97 10.91 6.10
N THR A 229 17.76 11.43 5.93
CA THR A 229 17.39 12.82 6.26
C THR A 229 16.26 12.89 7.29
N GLY A 230 15.64 11.76 7.63
CA GLY A 230 14.40 11.65 8.40
C GLY A 230 14.50 12.03 9.88
N PRO A 231 13.33 12.04 10.58
CA PRO A 231 13.23 12.45 11.98
C PRO A 231 13.88 11.47 12.96
N TYR A 232 14.13 10.22 12.55
CA TYR A 232 14.82 9.21 13.38
C TYR A 232 16.04 8.66 12.66
N MET A 233 17.08 8.35 13.42
CA MET A 233 18.35 7.79 12.98
C MET A 233 18.47 6.34 13.41
N VAL A 234 19.04 5.48 12.57
CA VAL A 234 19.41 4.11 12.96
C VAL A 234 20.58 4.16 13.94
N GLU A 235 20.34 3.79 15.20
CA GLU A 235 21.40 3.66 16.21
C GLU A 235 22.05 2.29 16.16
N GLU A 236 21.25 1.22 16.10
CA GLU A 236 21.72 -0.15 16.14
C GLU A 236 20.77 -1.11 15.40
N TRP A 237 21.30 -2.07 14.69
CA TRP A 237 20.60 -3.24 14.17
C TRP A 237 21.33 -4.51 14.59
N VAL A 238 20.68 -5.31 15.42
CA VAL A 238 21.14 -6.64 15.85
C VAL A 238 20.28 -7.69 15.18
N ASP A 239 20.85 -8.44 14.25
CA ASP A 239 20.14 -9.42 13.44
C ASP A 239 19.32 -10.39 14.32
N ASN A 240 18.06 -10.61 13.94
CA ASN A 240 17.08 -11.47 14.61
C ASN A 240 16.78 -11.12 16.06
N GLN A 241 17.13 -9.91 16.52
CA GLN A 241 16.88 -9.46 17.88
C GLN A 241 16.11 -8.15 17.92
N LYS A 242 16.69 -7.06 17.38
CA LYS A 242 16.11 -5.73 17.48
C LYS A 242 16.70 -4.74 16.49
N ILE A 243 15.94 -3.66 16.26
CA ILE A 243 16.44 -2.41 15.68
C ILE A 243 16.14 -1.28 16.67
N GLU A 244 17.09 -0.38 16.85
CA GLU A 244 16.95 0.80 17.69
C GLU A 244 17.03 2.05 16.81
N LEU A 245 16.00 2.88 16.88
CA LEU A 245 16.03 4.21 16.28
C LEU A 245 16.05 5.25 17.37
N VAL A 246 16.80 6.32 17.15
CA VAL A 246 16.87 7.48 18.06
C VAL A 246 16.46 8.74 17.32
N LYS A 247 15.85 9.66 18.05
CA LYS A 247 15.44 10.94 17.51
C LYS A 247 16.62 11.69 16.91
N ASN A 248 16.43 12.25 15.70
CA ASN A 248 17.40 13.13 15.05
C ASN A 248 17.32 14.54 15.68
N PRO A 249 18.32 15.00 16.45
CA PRO A 249 18.28 16.31 17.08
C PRO A 249 18.40 17.47 16.09
N GLU A 250 19.01 17.18 14.91
CA GLU A 250 19.27 18.16 13.86
C GLU A 250 18.24 18.05 12.71
N TYR A 251 17.11 17.35 12.95
CA TYR A 251 16.08 17.19 11.91
C TYR A 251 15.62 18.56 11.38
N TRP A 252 15.60 18.71 10.08
CA TRP A 252 15.36 19.98 9.39
C TRP A 252 13.95 20.52 9.58
N ASP A 253 12.92 19.64 9.62
CA ASP A 253 11.53 19.99 9.87
C ASP A 253 11.23 19.93 11.38
N LYS A 254 11.41 21.05 12.07
CA LYS A 254 11.27 21.10 13.52
C LYS A 254 9.83 20.88 14.03
N GLU A 255 8.83 21.06 13.17
CA GLU A 255 7.42 20.83 13.52
C GLU A 255 7.11 19.34 13.55
N ASN A 256 7.78 18.54 12.72
CA ASN A 256 7.61 17.10 12.59
C ASN A 256 8.81 16.29 13.15
N ALA A 257 9.59 16.86 14.04
CA ALA A 257 10.82 16.25 14.57
C ALA A 257 10.57 15.03 15.50
N GLY A 258 9.32 14.59 15.64
CA GLY A 258 8.94 13.46 16.49
C GLY A 258 8.84 13.81 17.99
N TYR A 259 8.05 13.03 18.72
CA TYR A 259 7.85 13.23 20.16
C TYR A 259 8.71 12.29 20.99
N VAL A 260 8.75 10.98 20.67
CA VAL A 260 9.52 10.00 21.43
C VAL A 260 11.02 10.14 21.19
N ASP A 261 11.83 9.87 22.22
CA ASP A 261 13.29 9.92 22.10
C ASP A 261 13.86 8.70 21.38
N ARG A 262 13.15 7.56 21.49
CA ARG A 262 13.58 6.26 21.00
C ARG A 262 12.40 5.45 20.47
N ILE A 263 12.65 4.72 19.38
CA ILE A 263 11.79 3.65 18.90
C ILE A 263 12.58 2.35 19.05
N HIS A 264 12.06 1.46 19.90
CA HIS A 264 12.59 0.12 20.11
C HIS A 264 11.78 -0.86 19.28
N MET A 265 12.42 -1.53 18.31
CA MET A 265 11.77 -2.47 17.41
C MET A 265 12.30 -3.89 17.66
N PRO A 266 11.74 -4.64 18.64
CA PRO A 266 12.10 -6.03 18.85
C PRO A 266 11.59 -6.89 17.68
N ILE A 267 12.41 -7.86 17.24
CA ILE A 267 12.07 -8.80 16.17
C ILE A 267 11.39 -10.01 16.81
N ILE A 268 10.06 -10.14 16.58
CA ILE A 268 9.25 -11.20 17.18
C ILE A 268 8.49 -11.93 16.07
N LEU A 269 8.99 -13.11 15.69
CA LEU A 269 8.48 -13.85 14.53
C LEU A 269 7.06 -14.35 14.74
N GLU A 270 6.78 -14.92 15.93
CA GLU A 270 5.53 -15.60 16.21
C GLU A 270 4.51 -14.66 16.88
N ALA A 271 3.33 -14.52 16.30
CA ALA A 271 2.25 -13.68 16.84
C ALA A 271 1.84 -14.10 18.28
N SER A 272 1.96 -15.38 18.64
CA SER A 272 1.71 -15.86 19.99
C SER A 272 2.72 -15.33 21.01
N THR A 273 3.99 -15.24 20.62
CA THR A 273 5.04 -14.63 21.45
C THR A 273 4.84 -13.13 21.57
N GLU A 274 4.54 -12.46 20.45
CA GLU A 274 4.26 -11.02 20.42
C GLU A 274 3.07 -10.65 21.31
N TRP A 275 1.98 -11.46 21.27
CA TRP A 275 0.82 -11.31 22.17
C TRP A 275 1.18 -11.46 23.65
N LEU A 276 2.05 -12.42 24.00
CA LEU A 276 2.54 -12.59 25.36
C LEU A 276 3.41 -11.40 25.83
N GLU A 277 4.28 -10.90 24.96
CA GLU A 277 5.11 -9.72 25.26
C GLU A 277 4.25 -8.46 25.43
N PHE A 278 3.22 -8.29 24.60
CA PHE A 278 2.26 -7.21 24.77
C PHE A 278 1.53 -7.27 26.12
N GLN A 279 1.08 -8.46 26.53
CA GLN A 279 0.43 -8.65 27.83
C GLN A 279 1.36 -8.34 29.03
N LYS A 280 2.67 -8.55 28.89
CA LYS A 280 3.69 -8.17 29.87
C LYS A 280 3.98 -6.65 29.84
N GLY A 281 3.60 -5.94 28.77
CA GLY A 281 3.86 -4.51 28.58
C GLY A 281 5.25 -4.20 28.02
N THR A 282 5.91 -5.16 27.39
CA THR A 282 7.23 -4.97 26.74
C THR A 282 7.11 -4.41 25.32
N VAL A 283 5.95 -4.54 24.68
CA VAL A 283 5.61 -3.89 23.40
C VAL A 283 4.29 -3.14 23.51
N ASP A 284 4.08 -2.14 22.67
CA ASP A 284 2.97 -1.19 22.76
C ASP A 284 1.86 -1.42 21.74
N MET A 285 2.15 -2.14 20.69
CA MET A 285 1.21 -2.63 19.67
C MET A 285 1.54 -4.09 19.39
N CYS A 286 0.54 -4.91 19.05
CA CYS A 286 0.82 -6.29 18.68
C CYS A 286 -0.18 -6.87 17.68
N ARG A 287 0.30 -7.86 16.94
CA ARG A 287 -0.53 -8.85 16.26
C ARG A 287 -1.15 -9.79 17.29
N VAL A 288 -2.26 -10.40 16.90
CA VAL A 288 -2.96 -11.39 17.73
C VAL A 288 -2.93 -12.74 17.01
N PRO A 289 -2.60 -13.84 17.68
CA PRO A 289 -2.53 -15.14 17.04
C PRO A 289 -3.92 -15.60 16.57
N PRO A 290 -3.99 -16.51 15.59
CA PRO A 290 -5.24 -17.09 15.12
C PRO A 290 -6.10 -17.63 16.27
N GLY A 291 -7.43 -17.42 16.21
CA GLY A 291 -8.37 -17.81 17.24
C GLY A 291 -8.48 -16.84 18.43
N GLN A 292 -7.69 -15.77 18.46
CA GLN A 292 -7.64 -14.83 19.57
C GLN A 292 -8.25 -13.45 19.27
N VAL A 293 -8.77 -13.21 18.06
CA VAL A 293 -9.37 -11.90 17.71
C VAL A 293 -10.54 -11.56 18.65
N LYS A 294 -11.55 -12.42 18.75
CA LYS A 294 -12.69 -12.21 19.64
C LYS A 294 -12.31 -12.19 21.14
N PRO A 295 -11.47 -13.11 21.65
CA PRO A 295 -10.94 -13.00 23.00
C PRO A 295 -10.23 -11.68 23.29
N ALA A 296 -9.45 -11.15 22.34
CA ALA A 296 -8.77 -9.86 22.49
C ALA A 296 -9.77 -8.69 22.53
N GLU A 297 -10.76 -8.66 21.64
CA GLU A 297 -11.84 -7.64 21.64
C GLU A 297 -12.62 -7.63 22.96
N ASN A 298 -12.84 -8.80 23.59
CA ASN A 298 -13.56 -8.94 24.86
C ASN A 298 -12.65 -8.88 26.10
N ASN A 299 -11.37 -8.56 25.95
CA ASN A 299 -10.43 -8.51 27.08
C ASN A 299 -10.85 -7.41 28.08
N PRO A 300 -10.82 -7.69 29.43
CA PRO A 300 -11.13 -6.68 30.45
C PRO A 300 -10.34 -5.38 30.33
N LYS A 301 -9.10 -5.41 29.86
CA LYS A 301 -8.26 -4.22 29.66
C LYS A 301 -8.72 -3.38 28.47
N VAL A 302 -9.35 -3.97 27.45
CA VAL A 302 -10.01 -3.24 26.38
C VAL A 302 -11.27 -2.57 26.90
N GLN A 303 -12.05 -3.29 27.71
CA GLN A 303 -13.28 -2.76 28.33
C GLN A 303 -12.99 -1.60 29.32
N SER A 304 -11.86 -1.64 30.01
CA SER A 304 -11.42 -0.55 30.92
C SER A 304 -10.78 0.64 30.21
N GLY A 305 -10.47 0.52 28.91
CA GLY A 305 -9.77 1.54 28.15
C GLY A 305 -8.24 1.58 28.41
N GLU A 306 -7.67 0.58 29.10
CA GLU A 306 -6.21 0.42 29.22
C GLU A 306 -5.60 0.04 27.86
N TRP A 307 -6.31 -0.81 27.10
CA TRP A 307 -5.99 -1.22 25.74
C TRP A 307 -7.06 -0.78 24.76
N SER A 308 -6.73 -0.78 23.47
CA SER A 308 -7.69 -0.64 22.37
C SER A 308 -7.44 -1.70 21.31
N THR A 309 -8.47 -2.00 20.53
CA THR A 309 -8.39 -2.89 19.37
C THR A 309 -8.87 -2.15 18.14
N LYS A 310 -8.26 -2.40 17.01
CA LYS A 310 -8.72 -1.84 15.73
C LYS A 310 -8.43 -2.79 14.56
N LYS A 311 -9.33 -2.78 13.58
CA LYS A 311 -9.16 -3.41 12.27
C LYS A 311 -8.83 -2.30 11.27
N TRP A 312 -7.55 -2.17 10.92
CA TRP A 312 -7.06 -1.16 10.00
C TRP A 312 -7.24 -1.63 8.55
N PRO A 313 -7.82 -0.83 7.64
CA PRO A 313 -7.86 -1.16 6.23
C PRO A 313 -6.43 -1.18 5.67
N GLN A 314 -6.19 -2.10 4.71
CA GLN A 314 -4.95 -2.16 3.96
C GLN A 314 -5.22 -1.96 2.47
N THR A 315 -4.32 -1.29 1.75
CA THR A 315 -4.33 -1.25 0.29
C THR A 315 -3.88 -2.59 -0.28
N SER A 316 -4.71 -3.60 -0.02
CA SER A 316 -4.42 -4.98 -0.40
C SER A 316 -5.71 -5.77 -0.65
N THR A 317 -5.72 -6.59 -1.70
CA THR A 317 -6.88 -7.39 -2.10
C THR A 317 -6.49 -8.85 -2.31
N TYR A 318 -7.33 -9.75 -1.83
CA TYR A 318 -7.24 -11.18 -2.07
C TYR A 318 -8.10 -11.56 -3.27
N PHE A 319 -7.50 -12.24 -4.22
CA PHE A 319 -8.15 -12.62 -5.47
C PHE A 319 -8.17 -14.13 -5.71
N VAL A 320 -9.16 -14.56 -6.50
CA VAL A 320 -9.06 -15.74 -7.36
C VAL A 320 -8.96 -15.24 -8.80
N PHE A 321 -7.83 -15.46 -9.43
CA PHE A 321 -7.63 -15.16 -10.84
C PHE A 321 -8.15 -16.30 -11.71
N VAL A 322 -8.64 -15.97 -12.89
CA VAL A 322 -9.04 -16.90 -13.93
C VAL A 322 -7.96 -16.92 -15.00
N ASN A 323 -7.50 -18.09 -15.36
CA ASN A 323 -6.51 -18.26 -16.43
C ASN A 323 -7.18 -18.13 -17.80
N MET A 324 -7.05 -16.95 -18.41
CA MET A 324 -7.68 -16.63 -19.68
C MET A 324 -6.99 -17.29 -20.89
N ALA A 325 -5.74 -17.77 -20.73
CA ALA A 325 -5.05 -18.56 -21.74
C ALA A 325 -5.52 -20.03 -21.72
N ASN A 326 -6.14 -20.49 -20.65
CA ASN A 326 -6.72 -21.84 -20.57
C ASN A 326 -7.95 -21.93 -21.50
N SER A 327 -7.99 -22.94 -22.37
CA SER A 327 -9.05 -23.08 -23.40
C SER A 327 -10.45 -23.27 -22.80
N THR A 328 -10.56 -23.88 -21.61
CA THR A 328 -11.83 -24.02 -20.89
C THR A 328 -12.30 -22.67 -20.37
N MET A 329 -11.42 -21.94 -19.68
CA MET A 329 -11.78 -20.65 -19.08
C MET A 329 -11.89 -19.52 -20.11
N GLY A 330 -10.97 -19.45 -21.06
CA GLY A 330 -10.95 -18.38 -22.09
C GLY A 330 -12.20 -18.43 -22.98
N ASN A 331 -12.73 -19.60 -23.28
CA ASN A 331 -13.84 -19.78 -24.24
C ASN A 331 -15.23 -19.96 -23.59
N ASP A 332 -15.33 -20.04 -22.25
CA ASP A 332 -16.62 -20.24 -21.56
C ASP A 332 -16.92 -19.11 -20.56
N PRO A 333 -17.50 -17.99 -21.02
CA PRO A 333 -17.86 -16.89 -20.14
C PRO A 333 -18.95 -17.25 -19.14
N GLU A 334 -19.86 -18.18 -19.47
CA GLU A 334 -20.92 -18.62 -18.54
C GLU A 334 -20.31 -19.39 -17.34
N LEU A 335 -19.31 -20.22 -17.59
CA LEU A 335 -18.58 -20.90 -16.52
C LEU A 335 -17.81 -19.92 -15.63
N ARG A 336 -17.13 -18.91 -16.22
CA ARG A 336 -16.45 -17.86 -15.45
C ARG A 336 -17.43 -17.09 -14.54
N GLN A 337 -18.57 -16.68 -15.10
CA GLN A 337 -19.64 -16.01 -14.34
C GLN A 337 -20.23 -16.90 -13.25
N ALA A 338 -20.43 -18.19 -13.53
CA ALA A 338 -20.91 -19.13 -12.52
C ALA A 338 -19.95 -19.29 -11.35
N LEU A 339 -18.61 -19.29 -11.61
CA LEU A 339 -17.59 -19.25 -10.57
C LEU A 339 -17.70 -17.98 -9.72
N ALA A 340 -17.84 -16.83 -10.36
CA ALA A 340 -17.96 -15.54 -9.66
C ALA A 340 -19.23 -15.49 -8.79
N TYR A 341 -20.40 -15.86 -9.31
CA TYR A 341 -21.65 -15.88 -8.55
C TYR A 341 -21.68 -16.90 -7.42
N SER A 342 -20.86 -17.94 -7.45
CA SER A 342 -20.80 -18.98 -6.42
C SER A 342 -19.62 -18.83 -5.45
N ALA A 343 -18.77 -17.84 -5.62
CA ALA A 343 -17.72 -17.48 -4.67
C ALA A 343 -18.33 -16.75 -3.46
N ASN A 344 -18.41 -17.42 -2.30
CA ASN A 344 -19.00 -16.86 -1.08
C ASN A 344 -17.93 -16.15 -0.25
N ALA A 345 -17.70 -14.86 -0.53
CA ALA A 345 -16.73 -14.04 0.19
C ALA A 345 -17.04 -13.93 1.70
N GLU A 346 -18.32 -13.79 2.09
CA GLU A 346 -18.70 -13.72 3.51
C GLU A 346 -18.38 -15.02 4.25
N ALA A 347 -18.64 -16.19 3.64
CA ALA A 347 -18.27 -17.46 4.23
C ALA A 347 -16.75 -17.59 4.38
N VAL A 348 -15.97 -17.18 3.37
CA VAL A 348 -14.51 -17.13 3.44
C VAL A 348 -14.04 -16.27 4.61
N ILE A 349 -14.56 -15.06 4.74
CA ILE A 349 -14.19 -14.11 5.80
C ILE A 349 -14.52 -14.70 7.18
N ASN A 350 -15.74 -15.20 7.36
CA ASN A 350 -16.18 -15.66 8.67
C ASN A 350 -15.54 -16.98 9.10
N VAL A 351 -15.34 -17.93 8.17
CA VAL A 351 -14.83 -19.27 8.48
C VAL A 351 -13.29 -19.31 8.48
N ALA A 352 -12.67 -18.68 7.47
CA ALA A 352 -11.21 -18.77 7.28
C ALA A 352 -10.44 -17.58 7.83
N ARG A 353 -11.08 -16.40 8.04
CA ARG A 353 -10.41 -15.14 8.38
C ARG A 353 -10.96 -14.44 9.64
N GLU A 354 -11.72 -15.14 10.49
CA GLU A 354 -12.25 -14.67 11.78
C GLU A 354 -13.03 -13.35 11.73
N GLY A 355 -13.59 -12.99 10.57
CA GLY A 355 -14.33 -11.74 10.38
C GLY A 355 -13.45 -10.48 10.36
N VAL A 356 -12.13 -10.61 10.15
CA VAL A 356 -11.22 -9.45 10.11
C VAL A 356 -11.29 -8.69 8.78
N PRO A 357 -11.14 -9.31 7.57
CA PRO A 357 -11.27 -8.61 6.30
C PRO A 357 -12.70 -8.13 6.02
N THR A 358 -12.84 -7.31 4.99
CA THR A 358 -14.15 -6.92 4.44
C THR A 358 -14.37 -7.55 3.06
N PRO A 359 -15.61 -7.88 2.66
CA PRO A 359 -15.88 -8.39 1.32
C PRO A 359 -15.36 -7.40 0.26
N ALA A 360 -14.66 -7.91 -0.75
CA ALA A 360 -14.20 -7.07 -1.84
C ALA A 360 -15.36 -6.76 -2.81
N THR A 361 -15.51 -5.49 -3.14
CA THR A 361 -16.52 -4.99 -4.08
C THR A 361 -15.92 -4.61 -5.43
N GLY A 362 -14.63 -4.79 -5.60
CA GLY A 362 -13.83 -4.50 -6.80
C GLY A 362 -12.40 -5.03 -6.66
N ILE A 363 -11.55 -4.66 -7.62
CA ILE A 363 -10.11 -4.97 -7.62
C ILE A 363 -9.38 -4.05 -6.66
N ILE A 364 -9.68 -2.77 -6.76
CA ILE A 364 -9.00 -1.68 -6.05
C ILE A 364 -9.58 -1.56 -4.65
N PRO A 365 -8.78 -1.60 -3.56
CA PRO A 365 -9.26 -1.53 -2.19
C PRO A 365 -9.45 -0.09 -1.68
N PRO A 366 -10.24 0.09 -0.59
CA PRO A 366 -10.27 1.34 0.17
C PRO A 366 -8.87 1.77 0.61
N GLY A 367 -8.63 3.08 0.63
CA GLY A 367 -7.32 3.66 0.93
C GLY A 367 -6.52 4.03 -0.33
N THR A 368 -6.93 3.54 -1.51
CA THR A 368 -6.38 3.94 -2.80
C THR A 368 -7.13 5.17 -3.33
N PRO A 369 -6.45 6.26 -3.73
CA PRO A 369 -7.10 7.40 -4.38
C PRO A 369 -7.90 6.95 -5.61
N GLY A 370 -9.14 7.42 -5.72
CA GLY A 370 -10.05 7.01 -6.79
C GLY A 370 -10.81 5.71 -6.53
N PHE A 371 -10.61 5.04 -5.38
CA PHE A 371 -11.41 3.88 -4.98
C PHE A 371 -12.92 4.12 -5.17
N ARG A 372 -13.61 3.12 -5.69
CA ARG A 372 -15.07 3.13 -5.89
C ARG A 372 -15.67 1.83 -5.37
N GLU A 373 -16.65 1.96 -4.52
CA GLU A 373 -17.40 0.80 -4.01
C GLU A 373 -18.32 0.22 -5.08
N GLY A 374 -18.53 -1.10 -5.06
CA GLY A 374 -19.54 -1.77 -5.90
C GLY A 374 -19.15 -1.92 -7.37
N GLN A 375 -17.87 -1.96 -7.72
CA GLN A 375 -17.42 -2.13 -9.09
C GLN A 375 -17.70 -3.54 -9.66
N SER A 376 -17.65 -4.58 -8.81
CA SER A 376 -17.95 -5.95 -9.25
C SER A 376 -19.44 -6.12 -9.57
N PRO A 377 -19.79 -6.61 -10.78
CA PRO A 377 -21.17 -6.92 -11.14
C PRO A 377 -21.68 -8.24 -10.52
N TYR A 378 -20.82 -8.99 -9.80
CA TYR A 378 -21.10 -10.33 -9.30
C TYR A 378 -21.15 -10.31 -7.76
N GLY A 379 -22.38 -10.52 -7.21
CA GLY A 379 -22.58 -10.83 -5.81
C GLY A 379 -22.86 -12.33 -5.65
N TYR A 380 -22.71 -12.88 -4.42
CA TYR A 380 -22.98 -14.28 -4.15
C TYR A 380 -24.44 -14.64 -4.49
N ASN A 381 -24.63 -15.46 -5.53
CA ASN A 381 -25.92 -15.93 -6.02
C ASN A 381 -25.79 -17.34 -6.64
N PRO A 382 -25.82 -18.40 -5.81
CA PRO A 382 -25.62 -19.78 -6.28
C PRO A 382 -26.75 -20.25 -7.22
N ASP A 383 -27.94 -19.69 -7.14
CA ASP A 383 -29.03 -20.05 -8.07
C ASP A 383 -28.78 -19.50 -9.46
N LYS A 384 -28.24 -18.27 -9.56
CA LYS A 384 -27.80 -17.71 -10.85
C LYS A 384 -26.65 -18.50 -11.45
N ALA A 385 -25.70 -18.96 -10.62
CA ALA A 385 -24.62 -19.83 -11.07
C ALA A 385 -25.16 -21.15 -11.67
N LYS A 386 -26.14 -21.80 -11.02
CA LYS A 386 -26.79 -23.01 -11.55
C LYS A 386 -27.53 -22.76 -12.87
N GLU A 387 -28.22 -21.61 -12.97
CA GLU A 387 -28.90 -21.19 -14.21
C GLU A 387 -27.91 -21.09 -15.38
N LEU A 388 -26.77 -20.40 -15.17
CA LEU A 388 -25.71 -20.26 -16.18
C LEU A 388 -25.11 -21.60 -16.61
N LEU A 389 -24.90 -22.49 -15.67
CA LEU A 389 -24.40 -23.83 -15.98
C LEU A 389 -25.42 -24.70 -16.75
N GLY A 390 -26.73 -24.38 -16.68
CA GLY A 390 -27.77 -25.09 -17.45
C GLY A 390 -27.84 -26.59 -17.18
N GLY A 391 -27.44 -27.03 -15.98
CA GLY A 391 -27.34 -28.45 -15.60
C GLY A 391 -26.04 -29.14 -16.05
N LYS A 392 -25.12 -28.44 -16.70
CA LYS A 392 -23.77 -28.95 -16.97
C LYS A 392 -22.96 -29.01 -15.68
N THR A 393 -22.00 -29.91 -15.64
CA THR A 393 -20.97 -29.98 -14.60
C THR A 393 -19.62 -29.59 -15.19
N ALA A 394 -18.77 -28.96 -14.39
CA ALA A 394 -17.40 -28.64 -14.77
C ALA A 394 -16.42 -29.25 -13.77
N SER A 395 -15.22 -29.53 -14.20
CA SER A 395 -14.09 -29.93 -13.33
C SER A 395 -12.92 -29.02 -13.62
N ILE A 396 -12.39 -28.38 -12.58
CA ILE A 396 -11.33 -27.39 -12.67
C ILE A 396 -10.25 -27.62 -11.62
N ASN A 397 -9.04 -27.13 -11.88
CA ASN A 397 -7.94 -27.10 -10.92
C ASN A 397 -7.86 -25.68 -10.32
N TYR A 398 -7.74 -25.62 -9.00
CA TYR A 398 -7.48 -24.40 -8.26
C TYR A 398 -6.13 -24.52 -7.57
N TRP A 399 -5.21 -23.60 -7.93
CA TRP A 399 -3.87 -23.54 -7.34
C TRP A 399 -3.77 -22.41 -6.32
N TYR A 400 -2.99 -22.66 -5.25
CA TYR A 400 -2.65 -21.65 -4.24
C TYR A 400 -1.24 -21.91 -3.69
N ASN A 401 -0.58 -20.88 -3.14
CA ASN A 401 0.70 -21.07 -2.45
C ASN A 401 0.48 -21.73 -1.09
N THR A 402 1.44 -22.57 -0.68
CA THR A 402 1.39 -23.33 0.57
C THR A 402 1.33 -22.38 1.77
N ASP A 403 0.16 -22.35 2.41
CA ASP A 403 -0.15 -21.58 3.60
C ASP A 403 -1.46 -22.10 4.20
N GLU A 404 -1.54 -22.23 5.51
CA GLU A 404 -2.72 -22.79 6.19
C GLU A 404 -3.98 -21.93 6.01
N ALA A 405 -3.82 -20.60 6.02
CA ALA A 405 -4.95 -19.70 5.81
C ALA A 405 -5.46 -19.74 4.37
N HIS A 406 -4.54 -19.87 3.39
CA HIS A 406 -4.92 -20.03 1.98
C HIS A 406 -5.60 -21.37 1.73
N GLN A 407 -5.16 -22.43 2.40
CA GLN A 407 -5.84 -23.73 2.33
C GLN A 407 -7.29 -23.63 2.83
N LYS A 408 -7.52 -23.01 3.99
CA LYS A 408 -8.87 -22.81 4.53
C LYS A 408 -9.77 -21.99 3.58
N VAL A 409 -9.23 -20.95 2.98
CA VAL A 409 -9.96 -20.17 1.95
C VAL A 409 -10.31 -21.04 0.75
N ALA A 410 -9.35 -21.81 0.24
CA ALA A 410 -9.56 -22.71 -0.89
C ALA A 410 -10.64 -23.76 -0.61
N GLU A 411 -10.68 -24.35 0.58
CA GLU A 411 -11.66 -25.35 0.99
C GLU A 411 -13.09 -24.74 1.06
N VAL A 412 -13.23 -23.52 1.57
CA VAL A 412 -14.53 -22.83 1.61
C VAL A 412 -15.03 -22.52 0.19
N LEU A 413 -14.15 -22.01 -0.69
CA LEU A 413 -14.51 -21.75 -2.09
C LEU A 413 -14.85 -23.04 -2.84
N GLN A 414 -14.07 -24.12 -2.65
CA GLN A 414 -14.33 -25.43 -3.23
C GLN A 414 -15.72 -25.94 -2.85
N ALA A 415 -16.11 -25.83 -1.58
CA ALA A 415 -17.44 -26.23 -1.12
C ALA A 415 -18.55 -25.40 -1.78
N GLY A 416 -18.38 -24.09 -1.93
CA GLY A 416 -19.28 -23.19 -2.63
C GLY A 416 -19.47 -23.60 -4.10
N TRP A 417 -18.40 -23.77 -4.84
CA TRP A 417 -18.40 -24.16 -6.25
C TRP A 417 -18.99 -25.56 -6.47
N LYS A 418 -18.66 -26.52 -5.60
CA LYS A 418 -19.26 -27.86 -5.63
C LYS A 418 -20.78 -27.86 -5.47
N SER A 419 -21.33 -26.93 -4.67
CA SER A 419 -22.78 -26.82 -4.42
C SER A 419 -23.58 -26.43 -5.67
N VAL A 420 -22.92 -25.88 -6.68
CA VAL A 420 -23.54 -25.47 -7.96
C VAL A 420 -23.18 -26.41 -9.13
N GLY A 421 -22.35 -27.44 -8.90
CA GLY A 421 -21.98 -28.44 -9.92
C GLY A 421 -20.59 -28.27 -10.52
N ILE A 422 -19.75 -27.43 -9.91
CA ILE A 422 -18.33 -27.27 -10.32
C ILE A 422 -17.47 -28.05 -9.35
N ASP A 423 -16.86 -29.15 -9.83
CA ASP A 423 -15.89 -29.94 -9.06
C ASP A 423 -14.49 -29.29 -9.14
N VAL A 424 -13.83 -29.12 -7.98
CA VAL A 424 -12.58 -28.38 -7.90
C VAL A 424 -11.50 -29.23 -7.27
N LYS A 425 -10.41 -29.44 -7.99
CA LYS A 425 -9.21 -30.08 -7.47
C LYS A 425 -8.25 -29.02 -6.93
N LEU A 426 -7.93 -29.11 -5.65
CA LEU A 426 -7.00 -28.22 -4.97
C LEU A 426 -5.55 -28.72 -5.13
N SER A 427 -4.63 -27.81 -5.41
CA SER A 427 -3.19 -28.08 -5.41
C SER A 427 -2.44 -26.87 -4.84
N ASN A 428 -1.39 -27.12 -4.06
CA ASN A 428 -0.55 -26.05 -3.50
C ASN A 428 0.92 -26.26 -3.84
N PHE A 429 1.67 -25.15 -3.84
CA PHE A 429 3.08 -25.12 -4.14
C PHE A 429 3.78 -24.13 -3.22
N GLU A 430 5.06 -24.37 -2.94
CA GLU A 430 5.91 -23.38 -2.27
C GLU A 430 5.97 -22.08 -3.11
N TRP A 431 6.13 -20.93 -2.44
CA TRP A 431 5.91 -19.61 -3.05
C TRP A 431 6.73 -19.36 -4.33
N GLY A 432 8.04 -19.58 -4.29
CA GLY A 432 8.89 -19.36 -5.47
C GLY A 432 8.51 -20.29 -6.63
N THR A 433 8.28 -21.57 -6.35
CA THR A 433 7.79 -22.55 -7.34
C THR A 433 6.40 -22.17 -7.86
N TYR A 434 5.57 -21.59 -7.00
CA TYR A 434 4.23 -21.15 -7.36
C TYR A 434 4.26 -20.02 -8.39
N LEU A 435 5.04 -18.97 -8.14
CA LEU A 435 5.20 -17.85 -9.06
C LEU A 435 5.82 -18.28 -10.40
N ASP A 436 6.86 -19.12 -10.37
CA ASP A 436 7.48 -19.67 -11.57
C ASP A 436 6.47 -20.47 -12.43
N LYS A 437 5.57 -21.21 -11.80
CA LYS A 437 4.47 -21.90 -12.51
C LYS A 437 3.45 -20.93 -13.08
N LEU A 438 3.07 -19.87 -12.36
CA LEU A 438 2.10 -18.89 -12.81
C LEU A 438 2.63 -18.04 -13.97
N SER A 439 3.92 -17.74 -14.01
CA SER A 439 4.52 -17.03 -15.15
C SER A 439 4.45 -17.83 -16.47
N ASN A 440 4.16 -19.13 -16.38
CA ASN A 440 3.98 -20.06 -17.50
C ASN A 440 2.53 -20.57 -17.63
N ASN A 441 1.53 -19.78 -17.20
CA ASN A 441 0.11 -20.19 -17.20
C ASN A 441 -0.50 -20.44 -18.60
N ASP A 442 0.19 -20.05 -19.67
CA ASP A 442 -0.17 -20.35 -21.07
C ASP A 442 0.20 -21.79 -21.50
N LYS A 443 0.89 -22.56 -20.64
CA LYS A 443 1.36 -23.92 -20.96
C LYS A 443 0.35 -24.99 -20.56
N PRO A 444 0.38 -26.16 -21.24
CA PRO A 444 -0.44 -27.32 -20.85
C PRO A 444 -0.21 -27.75 -19.40
N GLY A 445 -1.29 -28.02 -18.67
CA GLY A 445 -1.25 -28.43 -17.26
C GLY A 445 -1.34 -27.29 -16.27
N SER A 446 -1.45 -26.06 -16.74
CA SER A 446 -1.76 -24.90 -15.92
C SER A 446 -3.19 -24.95 -15.37
N PRO A 447 -3.48 -24.31 -14.21
CA PRO A 447 -4.78 -24.35 -13.58
C PRO A 447 -5.81 -23.52 -14.37
N GLU A 448 -7.07 -23.80 -14.15
CA GLU A 448 -8.20 -22.98 -14.60
C GLU A 448 -8.34 -21.72 -13.76
N VAL A 449 -8.13 -21.85 -12.45
CA VAL A 449 -8.16 -20.72 -11.50
C VAL A 449 -7.02 -20.84 -10.49
N PHE A 450 -6.60 -19.71 -9.95
CA PHE A 450 -5.52 -19.67 -8.96
C PHE A 450 -5.66 -18.49 -8.02
N ARG A 451 -5.08 -18.63 -6.83
CA ARG A 451 -5.06 -17.58 -5.81
C ARG A 451 -3.91 -16.60 -6.07
N LEU A 452 -4.16 -15.31 -5.89
CA LEU A 452 -3.11 -14.34 -5.67
C LEU A 452 -3.63 -13.22 -4.77
N GLY A 453 -2.75 -12.53 -4.09
CA GLY A 453 -3.02 -11.25 -3.45
C GLY A 453 -2.19 -10.17 -4.13
N TRP A 454 -2.61 -8.93 -4.01
CA TRP A 454 -1.85 -7.79 -4.46
C TRP A 454 -1.81 -6.71 -3.40
N VAL A 455 -0.65 -6.12 -3.21
CA VAL A 455 -0.41 -4.92 -2.41
C VAL A 455 0.17 -3.90 -3.36
N THR A 456 -0.29 -2.67 -3.34
CA THR A 456 0.27 -1.63 -4.21
C THR A 456 1.52 -1.02 -3.60
N ASP A 457 2.50 -0.71 -4.44
CA ASP A 457 3.75 -0.06 -4.04
C ASP A 457 3.60 1.46 -3.91
N TYR A 458 2.57 2.02 -4.54
CA TYR A 458 2.25 3.45 -4.52
C TYR A 458 0.73 3.68 -4.56
N PRO A 459 0.22 4.78 -3.98
CA PRO A 459 -1.20 5.02 -3.82
C PRO A 459 -1.86 5.52 -5.11
N SER A 460 -1.95 4.66 -6.12
CA SER A 460 -2.60 4.93 -7.40
C SER A 460 -3.38 3.72 -7.89
N MET A 461 -4.45 3.97 -8.67
CA MET A 461 -5.20 2.92 -9.38
C MET A 461 -4.34 2.23 -10.46
N ASP A 462 -3.36 2.94 -11.03
CA ASP A 462 -2.40 2.37 -11.99
C ASP A 462 -1.70 1.13 -11.44
N GLY A 463 -1.22 1.22 -10.19
CA GLY A 463 -0.55 0.11 -9.50
C GLY A 463 -1.40 -1.15 -9.30
N TRP A 464 -2.70 -1.07 -9.58
CA TRP A 464 -3.65 -2.20 -9.53
C TRP A 464 -3.97 -2.75 -10.89
N VAL A 465 -4.32 -1.88 -11.85
CA VAL A 465 -4.87 -2.36 -13.13
C VAL A 465 -3.79 -2.64 -14.15
N TYR A 466 -2.77 -1.80 -14.27
CA TYR A 466 -1.73 -1.97 -15.29
C TYR A 466 -0.88 -3.24 -15.07
N PRO A 467 -0.24 -3.45 -13.90
CA PRO A 467 0.60 -4.64 -13.71
C PRO A 467 -0.18 -5.94 -13.80
N LEU A 468 -1.43 -5.98 -13.33
CA LEU A 468 -2.20 -7.21 -13.23
C LEU A 468 -2.93 -7.58 -14.53
N PHE A 469 -3.26 -6.62 -15.41
CA PHE A 469 -4.17 -6.88 -16.54
C PHE A 469 -3.71 -6.34 -17.89
N HIS A 470 -2.71 -5.43 -17.96
CA HIS A 470 -2.20 -4.98 -19.24
C HIS A 470 -1.51 -6.14 -19.98
N SER A 471 -1.76 -6.29 -21.29
CA SER A 471 -1.28 -7.44 -22.07
C SER A 471 0.26 -7.55 -22.12
N SER A 472 0.99 -6.44 -22.02
CA SER A 472 2.46 -6.44 -21.97
C SER A 472 3.02 -7.07 -20.68
N GLN A 473 2.20 -7.25 -19.64
CA GLN A 473 2.60 -7.81 -18.34
C GLN A 473 2.36 -9.33 -18.24
N LYS A 474 1.91 -9.98 -19.32
CA LYS A 474 1.70 -11.44 -19.33
C LYS A 474 2.96 -12.20 -18.95
N GLY A 475 2.81 -13.15 -18.01
CA GLY A 475 3.92 -13.97 -17.50
C GLY A 475 4.82 -13.23 -16.49
N SER A 476 4.64 -11.93 -16.29
CA SER A 476 5.27 -11.14 -15.21
C SER A 476 4.31 -11.00 -14.03
N ASN A 477 3.40 -10.01 -14.06
CA ASN A 477 2.37 -9.83 -13.03
C ASN A 477 0.96 -10.18 -13.54
N ASN A 478 0.71 -10.04 -14.84
CA ASN A 478 -0.52 -10.52 -15.48
C ASN A 478 -0.46 -12.05 -15.64
N TYR A 479 -0.58 -12.76 -14.54
CA TYR A 479 -0.61 -14.23 -14.53
C TYR A 479 -1.93 -14.81 -15.04
N SER A 480 -2.98 -14.00 -15.15
CA SER A 480 -4.23 -14.41 -15.81
C SER A 480 -4.10 -14.53 -17.32
N PHE A 481 -3.04 -13.99 -17.91
CA PHE A 481 -2.85 -13.85 -19.35
C PHE A 481 -4.03 -13.14 -20.03
N TYR A 482 -4.68 -12.24 -19.28
CA TYR A 482 -5.74 -11.40 -19.82
C TYR A 482 -5.22 -10.53 -20.97
N ASP A 483 -6.03 -10.40 -22.00
CA ASP A 483 -5.70 -9.68 -23.23
C ASP A 483 -6.96 -9.02 -23.76
N ASN A 484 -7.07 -7.71 -23.60
CA ASN A 484 -8.17 -6.93 -24.12
C ASN A 484 -7.63 -5.57 -24.59
N PRO A 485 -7.57 -5.32 -25.93
CA PRO A 485 -7.01 -4.08 -26.48
C PRO A 485 -7.74 -2.80 -26.04
N GLU A 486 -9.03 -2.88 -25.68
CA GLU A 486 -9.79 -1.74 -25.15
C GLU A 486 -9.28 -1.37 -23.74
N VAL A 487 -9.06 -2.38 -22.91
CA VAL A 487 -8.52 -2.22 -21.55
C VAL A 487 -7.08 -1.72 -21.59
N ASP A 488 -6.23 -2.29 -22.45
CA ASP A 488 -4.85 -1.83 -22.67
C ASP A 488 -4.81 -0.36 -23.05
N LYS A 489 -5.69 0.04 -23.99
CA LYS A 489 -5.78 1.43 -24.44
C LYS A 489 -6.21 2.37 -23.32
N LEU A 490 -7.23 2.01 -22.54
CA LEU A 490 -7.69 2.81 -21.40
C LEU A 490 -6.57 3.05 -20.38
N MET A 491 -5.78 2.02 -20.07
CA MET A 491 -4.66 2.13 -19.13
C MET A 491 -3.55 3.03 -19.66
N VAL A 492 -3.20 2.91 -20.95
CA VAL A 492 -2.18 3.76 -21.58
C VAL A 492 -2.63 5.21 -21.67
N ASP A 493 -3.89 5.44 -22.08
CA ASP A 493 -4.46 6.79 -22.16
C ASP A 493 -4.53 7.42 -20.75
N ALA A 494 -4.92 6.64 -19.71
CA ALA A 494 -4.96 7.10 -18.34
C ALA A 494 -3.56 7.54 -17.85
N ARG A 495 -2.51 6.79 -18.15
CA ARG A 495 -1.12 7.19 -17.80
C ARG A 495 -0.73 8.54 -18.38
N SER A 496 -1.30 8.93 -19.51
CA SER A 496 -1.04 10.20 -20.19
C SER A 496 -1.96 11.34 -19.74
N GLU A 497 -3.07 11.05 -19.06
CA GLU A 497 -4.05 12.06 -18.62
C GLU A 497 -3.58 12.78 -17.36
N THR A 498 -3.41 14.08 -17.45
CA THR A 498 -2.94 14.92 -16.34
C THR A 498 -4.06 15.34 -15.37
N ASP A 499 -5.32 15.34 -15.82
CA ASP A 499 -6.48 15.55 -14.94
C ASP A 499 -6.73 14.29 -14.10
N ALA A 500 -6.52 14.37 -12.80
CA ALA A 500 -6.62 13.24 -11.87
C ALA A 500 -8.01 12.58 -11.88
N THR A 501 -9.09 13.37 -12.03
CA THR A 501 -10.45 12.83 -12.03
C THR A 501 -10.71 12.01 -13.30
N LYS A 502 -10.34 12.53 -14.46
CA LYS A 502 -10.50 11.82 -15.74
C LYS A 502 -9.64 10.57 -15.78
N ARG A 503 -8.40 10.64 -15.28
CA ARG A 503 -7.50 9.51 -15.16
C ARG A 503 -8.09 8.39 -14.31
N GLN A 504 -8.62 8.73 -13.13
CA GLN A 504 -9.31 7.78 -12.26
C GLN A 504 -10.58 7.20 -12.89
N ASP A 505 -11.31 8.00 -13.71
CA ASP A 505 -12.47 7.50 -14.45
C ASP A 505 -12.06 6.43 -15.49
N MET A 506 -10.96 6.65 -16.22
CA MET A 506 -10.42 5.68 -17.19
C MET A 506 -9.97 4.38 -16.52
N TYR A 507 -9.26 4.46 -15.39
CA TYR A 507 -8.87 3.26 -14.63
C TYR A 507 -10.07 2.51 -14.06
N ALA A 508 -11.10 3.22 -13.57
CA ALA A 508 -12.31 2.59 -13.09
C ALA A 508 -13.11 1.90 -14.23
N GLU A 509 -13.12 2.47 -15.42
CA GLU A 509 -13.72 1.84 -16.61
C GLU A 509 -12.94 0.57 -17.00
N ALA A 510 -11.60 0.61 -17.00
CA ALA A 510 -10.76 -0.55 -17.22
C ALA A 510 -11.04 -1.66 -16.18
N GLU A 511 -11.12 -1.30 -14.88
CA GLU A 511 -11.49 -2.21 -13.80
C GLU A 511 -12.84 -2.89 -14.05
N GLN A 512 -13.86 -2.13 -14.45
CA GLN A 512 -15.20 -2.66 -14.72
C GLN A 512 -15.21 -3.67 -15.88
N ILE A 513 -14.46 -3.42 -16.94
CA ILE A 513 -14.35 -4.34 -18.09
C ILE A 513 -13.67 -5.64 -17.64
N VAL A 514 -12.55 -5.56 -16.93
CA VAL A 514 -11.83 -6.73 -16.38
C VAL A 514 -12.72 -7.57 -15.49
N LEU A 515 -13.46 -6.93 -14.58
CA LEU A 515 -14.40 -7.61 -13.69
C LEU A 515 -15.56 -8.26 -14.47
N LYS A 516 -16.12 -7.58 -15.46
CA LYS A 516 -17.20 -8.10 -16.31
C LYS A 516 -16.76 -9.33 -17.11
N ASP A 517 -15.52 -9.35 -17.59
CA ASP A 517 -14.92 -10.48 -18.30
C ASP A 517 -14.58 -11.64 -17.37
N VAL A 518 -14.63 -11.42 -16.05
CA VAL A 518 -14.24 -12.38 -15.01
C VAL A 518 -12.81 -12.88 -15.20
N ALA A 519 -11.88 -11.99 -15.51
CA ALA A 519 -10.45 -12.32 -15.47
C ALA A 519 -9.96 -12.50 -14.03
N VAL A 520 -10.72 -11.95 -13.07
CA VAL A 520 -10.45 -12.01 -11.63
C VAL A 520 -11.76 -12.00 -10.84
N ILE A 521 -11.77 -12.70 -9.71
CA ILE A 521 -12.86 -12.70 -8.72
C ILE A 521 -12.29 -12.14 -7.42
N PRO A 522 -12.60 -10.87 -7.08
CA PRO A 522 -12.22 -10.30 -5.80
C PRO A 522 -12.95 -11.02 -4.66
N ILE A 523 -12.23 -11.37 -3.59
CA ILE A 523 -12.80 -12.10 -2.46
C ILE A 523 -12.92 -11.20 -1.24
N TYR A 524 -11.81 -10.59 -0.81
CA TYR A 524 -11.84 -9.65 0.31
C TYR A 524 -10.73 -8.61 0.21
N PHE A 525 -11.00 -7.44 0.79
CA PHE A 525 -9.99 -6.45 1.10
C PHE A 525 -9.35 -6.79 2.43
N TYR A 526 -8.03 -6.80 2.49
CA TYR A 526 -7.31 -7.09 3.72
C TYR A 526 -7.54 -6.00 4.77
N ARG A 527 -7.57 -6.44 6.01
CA ARG A 527 -7.51 -5.56 7.20
C ARG A 527 -6.53 -6.16 8.18
N GLU A 528 -5.81 -5.29 8.85
CA GLU A 528 -4.88 -5.68 9.91
C GLU A 528 -5.54 -5.48 11.27
N PHE A 529 -5.61 -6.54 12.07
CA PHE A 529 -6.13 -6.48 13.43
C PHE A 529 -4.98 -6.29 14.41
N ARG A 530 -5.01 -5.21 15.18
CA ARG A 530 -4.00 -4.90 16.22
C ARG A 530 -4.66 -4.65 17.56
N VAL A 531 -3.94 -4.99 18.63
CA VAL A 531 -4.21 -4.55 20.01
C VAL A 531 -3.12 -3.54 20.38
N MET A 532 -3.54 -2.45 21.01
CA MET A 532 -2.67 -1.31 21.32
C MET A 532 -2.77 -0.94 22.79
N ASN A 533 -1.64 -0.59 23.42
CA ASN A 533 -1.57 -0.05 24.77
C ASN A 533 -1.84 1.47 24.72
N ASN A 534 -2.88 1.91 25.40
CA ASN A 534 -3.30 3.31 25.42
C ASN A 534 -2.39 4.23 26.27
N ARG A 535 -1.26 3.74 26.82
CA ARG A 535 -0.16 4.58 27.32
C ARG A 535 0.52 5.34 26.17
N VAL A 536 0.52 4.76 24.98
CA VAL A 536 1.05 5.34 23.75
C VAL A 536 -0.13 5.84 22.91
N GLN A 537 -0.01 7.06 22.42
CA GLN A 537 -1.05 7.74 21.69
C GLN A 537 -0.66 7.91 20.22
N ASN A 538 -1.67 8.07 19.36
CA ASN A 538 -1.52 8.30 17.95
C ASN A 538 -0.84 7.14 17.18
N GLN A 539 -1.04 5.91 17.66
CA GLN A 539 -0.58 4.68 17.01
C GLN A 539 -1.53 4.38 15.82
N ILE A 540 -1.39 5.11 14.72
CA ILE A 540 -2.24 4.97 13.53
C ILE A 540 -1.48 4.16 12.49
N LEU A 541 -2.01 2.98 12.15
CA LEU A 541 -1.54 2.18 11.04
C LEU A 541 -2.28 2.64 9.78
N ASN A 542 -1.54 3.19 8.81
CA ASN A 542 -2.14 3.66 7.57
C ASN A 542 -2.46 2.49 6.61
N PRO A 543 -3.22 2.70 5.52
CA PRO A 543 -3.58 1.65 4.57
C PRO A 543 -2.38 0.96 3.90
N MET A 544 -1.21 1.59 3.83
CA MET A 544 0.03 0.98 3.34
C MET A 544 0.80 0.22 4.44
N ASN A 545 0.18 0.03 5.61
CA ASN A 545 0.71 -0.70 6.76
C ASN A 545 1.88 -0.02 7.48
N PHE A 546 2.01 1.31 7.40
CA PHE A 546 3.03 2.07 8.12
C PHE A 546 2.44 2.87 9.27
N VAL A 547 3.25 3.11 10.29
CA VAL A 547 2.97 4.07 11.36
C VAL A 547 3.92 5.26 11.18
N ASP A 548 3.36 6.46 11.13
CA ASP A 548 4.11 7.72 11.18
C ASP A 548 4.61 7.95 12.62
N MET A 549 5.71 7.26 12.98
CA MET A 549 6.18 7.17 14.37
C MET A 549 6.62 8.52 14.95
N TRP A 550 6.88 9.51 14.10
CA TRP A 550 7.14 10.89 14.55
C TRP A 550 5.89 11.57 15.14
N THR A 551 4.70 11.05 14.85
CA THR A 551 3.43 11.56 15.43
C THR A 551 3.07 10.87 16.74
N VAL A 552 3.73 9.77 17.07
CA VAL A 552 3.46 8.96 18.26
C VAL A 552 4.07 9.58 19.51
N TRP A 553 3.33 9.56 20.63
CA TRP A 553 3.81 10.07 21.91
C TRP A 553 3.35 9.19 23.09
N VAL A 554 4.09 9.28 24.21
CA VAL A 554 3.85 8.49 25.44
C VAL A 554 3.24 9.41 26.50
N LYS A 555 2.15 8.91 27.16
CA LYS A 555 1.48 9.63 28.28
C LYS A 555 2.38 9.88 29.46
#